data_24e8a3cfd3a0ef40d33130cee674eca4
#
_entry.id   24e8a3cfd3a0ef40d33130cee674eca4
#
_cell.length_a   1.000
_cell.length_b   1.000
_cell.length_c   1.000
_cell.angle_alpha   90.00
_cell.angle_beta   90.00
_cell.angle_gamma   90.00
#
_symmetry.space_group_name_H-M   'P 1'
#
loop_
_entity.id
_entity.type
_entity.pdbx_description
1 polymer ?
#
loop_
_entity_poly.entity_id
_entity_poly.type
_entity_poly.pdbx_seq_one_letter_code
_entity_poly.pdbx_strand_id
1 'polypeptide(L)'
;MQKLKVLIADDNPRMASMIQNILMDDDEIQVVGTAEDGVETLGMIEETEPDLLLLDLIMPKLDGLGVMERLQEKQKVKKVPEIIVVSGISQERITDTAFALGASYYLLKPFESETLLSHVQKFKPGARAKLIAAGNESRRNEKMAKYNLESDVTNIIHEIGVPAHIKGYQYLRD
;
A
#
# COMPACT_ATOMS: atom_id res chain seq x y z
N MET A 1 11.07 -9.62 20.21
CA MET A 1 10.73 -8.47 19.39
C MET A 1 9.79 -8.84 18.27
N GLN A 2 8.73 -8.10 18.15
CA GLN A 2 7.71 -8.40 17.17
C GLN A 2 8.12 -7.89 15.80
N LYS A 3 8.09 -8.76 14.80
CA LYS A 3 8.40 -8.38 13.42
C LYS A 3 7.14 -7.95 12.70
N LEU A 4 7.30 -7.09 11.70
CA LEU A 4 6.22 -6.72 10.80
C LEU A 4 5.98 -7.88 9.83
N LYS A 5 4.79 -8.45 9.86
CA LYS A 5 4.42 -9.55 8.97
C LYS A 5 3.86 -9.00 7.67
N VAL A 6 4.51 -9.32 6.56
CA VAL A 6 4.13 -8.81 5.23
C VAL A 6 3.74 -9.97 4.32
N LEU A 7 2.60 -9.86 3.70
CA LEU A 7 2.15 -10.77 2.64
C LEU A 7 2.29 -10.06 1.30
N ILE A 8 2.85 -10.75 0.31
CA ILE A 8 3.04 -10.22 -1.04
C ILE A 8 2.06 -10.92 -1.98
N ALA A 9 1.24 -10.13 -2.68
CA ALA A 9 0.28 -10.65 -3.66
C ALA A 9 0.59 -10.07 -5.03
N ASP A 10 1.14 -10.89 -5.91
CA ASP A 10 1.53 -10.50 -7.27
C ASP A 10 1.60 -11.77 -8.12
N ASP A 11 0.95 -11.76 -9.27
CA ASP A 11 0.93 -12.94 -10.14
C ASP A 11 2.24 -13.15 -10.90
N ASN A 12 3.14 -12.17 -10.87
CA ASN A 12 4.46 -12.29 -11.48
C ASN A 12 5.47 -12.79 -10.45
N PRO A 13 5.94 -14.03 -10.59
CA PRO A 13 6.87 -14.61 -9.60
C PRO A 13 8.18 -13.83 -9.46
N ARG A 14 8.66 -13.24 -10.56
CA ARG A 14 9.88 -12.44 -10.51
C ARG A 14 9.70 -11.18 -9.67
N MET A 15 8.56 -10.53 -9.83
CA MET A 15 8.24 -9.33 -9.05
C MET A 15 8.10 -9.69 -7.58
N ALA A 16 7.38 -10.76 -7.27
CA ALA A 16 7.21 -11.23 -5.90
C ALA A 16 8.57 -11.55 -5.26
N SER A 17 9.45 -12.24 -5.98
CA SER A 17 10.79 -12.56 -5.49
C SER A 17 11.63 -11.30 -5.27
N MET A 18 11.54 -10.35 -6.19
CA MET A 18 12.26 -9.08 -6.07
C MET A 18 11.82 -8.31 -4.82
N ILE A 19 10.53 -8.22 -4.61
CA ILE A 19 9.97 -7.54 -3.44
C ILE A 19 10.43 -8.26 -2.17
N GLN A 20 10.35 -9.58 -2.15
CA GLN A 20 10.78 -10.37 -1.01
C GLN A 20 12.25 -10.10 -0.67
N ASN A 21 13.12 -10.07 -1.68
CA ASN A 21 14.55 -9.80 -1.48
C ASN A 21 14.78 -8.40 -0.91
N ILE A 22 14.04 -7.41 -1.40
CA ILE A 22 14.13 -6.04 -0.88
C ILE A 22 13.79 -6.02 0.61
N LEU A 23 12.71 -6.68 0.99
CA LEU A 23 12.23 -6.66 2.38
C LEU A 23 13.14 -7.47 3.30
N MET A 24 13.82 -8.48 2.79
CA MET A 24 14.72 -9.29 3.60
C MET A 24 15.95 -8.53 4.09
N ASP A 25 16.25 -7.38 3.53
CA ASP A 25 17.32 -6.53 4.02
C ASP A 25 17.04 -5.94 5.40
N ASP A 26 15.78 -5.97 5.83
CA ASP A 26 15.39 -5.46 7.15
C ASP A 26 15.00 -6.62 8.05
N ASP A 27 15.78 -6.83 9.11
CA ASP A 27 15.57 -7.95 10.04
C ASP A 27 14.25 -7.86 10.80
N GLU A 28 13.64 -6.69 10.83
CA GLU A 28 12.38 -6.49 11.54
C GLU A 28 11.16 -6.74 10.66
N ILE A 29 11.38 -7.13 9.43
CA ILE A 29 10.31 -7.47 8.48
C ILE A 29 10.34 -8.97 8.22
N GLN A 30 9.18 -9.60 8.34
CA GLN A 30 9.01 -11.02 8.04
C GLN A 30 8.02 -11.17 6.89
N VAL A 31 8.46 -11.72 5.76
CA VAL A 31 7.56 -12.05 4.66
C VAL A 31 6.90 -13.38 5.00
N VAL A 32 5.60 -13.36 5.22
CA VAL A 32 4.86 -14.56 5.65
C VAL A 32 4.41 -15.42 4.49
N GLY A 33 4.47 -14.89 3.28
CA GLY A 33 4.14 -15.66 2.09
C GLY A 33 4.01 -14.80 0.85
N THR A 34 3.83 -15.48 -0.29
CA THR A 34 3.53 -14.85 -1.56
C THR A 34 2.31 -15.53 -2.17
N ALA A 35 1.39 -14.73 -2.71
CA ALA A 35 0.18 -15.22 -3.37
C ALA A 35 0.18 -14.78 -4.82
N GLU A 36 -0.36 -15.62 -5.71
CA GLU A 36 -0.35 -15.35 -7.16
C GLU A 36 -1.71 -14.92 -7.69
N ASP A 37 -2.74 -15.02 -6.90
CA ASP A 37 -4.08 -14.58 -7.29
C ASP A 37 -4.85 -14.10 -6.05
N GLY A 38 -6.00 -13.48 -6.31
CA GLY A 38 -6.76 -12.88 -5.21
C GLY A 38 -7.39 -13.88 -4.27
N VAL A 39 -7.76 -15.06 -4.77
CA VAL A 39 -8.35 -16.10 -3.92
C VAL A 39 -7.30 -16.63 -2.96
N GLU A 40 -6.11 -16.92 -3.47
CA GLU A 40 -4.98 -17.35 -2.63
C GLU A 40 -4.62 -16.27 -1.61
N THR A 41 -4.65 -15.01 -2.05
CA THR A 41 -4.36 -13.87 -1.16
C THR A 41 -5.28 -13.86 0.05
N LEU A 42 -6.59 -13.99 -0.18
CA LEU A 42 -7.57 -14.01 0.92
C LEU A 42 -7.35 -15.18 1.86
N GLY A 43 -7.07 -16.36 1.31
CA GLY A 43 -6.78 -17.54 2.12
C GLY A 43 -5.56 -17.35 3.00
N MET A 44 -4.51 -16.74 2.45
CA MET A 44 -3.29 -16.51 3.21
C MET A 44 -3.46 -15.41 4.26
N ILE A 45 -4.31 -14.42 3.99
CA ILE A 45 -4.62 -13.39 4.99
C ILE A 45 -5.27 -14.03 6.22
N GLU A 46 -6.21 -14.94 6.01
CA GLU A 46 -6.85 -15.65 7.13
C GLU A 46 -5.85 -16.53 7.88
N GLU A 47 -4.97 -17.18 7.14
CA GLU A 47 -4.04 -18.15 7.72
C GLU A 47 -2.90 -17.48 8.46
N THR A 48 -2.31 -16.42 7.89
CA THR A 48 -1.09 -15.82 8.43
C THR A 48 -1.34 -14.54 9.22
N GLU A 49 -2.50 -13.93 9.09
CA GLU A 49 -2.85 -12.66 9.74
C GLU A 49 -1.75 -11.61 9.60
N PRO A 50 -1.41 -11.23 8.35
CA PRO A 50 -0.32 -10.27 8.15
C PRO A 50 -0.70 -8.88 8.65
N ASP A 51 0.33 -8.10 8.97
CA ASP A 51 0.15 -6.69 9.34
C ASP A 51 0.02 -5.81 8.12
N LEU A 52 0.67 -6.19 7.03
CA LEU A 52 0.73 -5.41 5.81
C LEU A 52 0.59 -6.33 4.60
N LEU A 53 -0.21 -5.91 3.65
CA LEU A 53 -0.38 -6.59 2.36
C LEU A 53 0.17 -5.70 1.25
N LEU A 54 1.11 -6.21 0.48
CA LEU A 54 1.57 -5.58 -0.76
C LEU A 54 0.78 -6.22 -1.88
N LEU A 55 -0.07 -5.45 -2.53
CA LEU A 55 -1.13 -5.98 -3.40
C LEU A 55 -1.04 -5.41 -4.81
N ASP A 56 -0.85 -6.28 -5.79
CA ASP A 56 -1.02 -5.93 -7.19
C ASP A 56 -2.51 -5.94 -7.53
N LEU A 57 -2.92 -5.02 -8.37
CA LEU A 57 -4.33 -4.95 -8.78
C LEU A 57 -4.66 -5.91 -9.91
N ILE A 58 -3.68 -6.29 -10.74
CA ILE A 58 -3.93 -7.18 -11.86
C ILE A 58 -3.49 -8.59 -11.50
N MET A 59 -4.46 -9.43 -11.16
CA MET A 59 -4.22 -10.82 -10.82
C MET A 59 -5.37 -11.67 -11.35
N PRO A 60 -5.11 -12.95 -11.69
CA PRO A 60 -6.19 -13.84 -12.15
C PRO A 60 -7.13 -14.25 -11.01
N LYS A 61 -8.25 -14.81 -11.35
CA LYS A 61 -9.30 -15.34 -10.48
C LYS A 61 -10.03 -14.24 -9.72
N LEU A 62 -9.33 -13.44 -8.94
CA LEU A 62 -9.86 -12.30 -8.23
C LEU A 62 -8.78 -11.22 -8.24
N ASP A 63 -9.10 -10.05 -8.78
CA ASP A 63 -8.10 -8.98 -8.87
C ASP A 63 -7.93 -8.28 -7.52
N GLY A 64 -6.96 -7.36 -7.48
CA GLY A 64 -6.63 -6.68 -6.23
C GLY A 64 -7.78 -5.84 -5.68
N LEU A 65 -8.55 -5.18 -6.54
CA LEU A 65 -9.71 -4.42 -6.07
C LEU A 65 -10.74 -5.36 -5.46
N GLY A 66 -10.93 -6.53 -6.07
CA GLY A 66 -11.83 -7.55 -5.53
C GLY A 66 -11.38 -8.06 -4.17
N VAL A 67 -10.07 -8.22 -3.98
CA VAL A 67 -9.53 -8.59 -2.67
C VAL A 67 -9.88 -7.52 -1.64
N MET A 68 -9.68 -6.25 -1.99
CA MET A 68 -9.97 -5.15 -1.07
C MET A 68 -11.46 -5.07 -0.72
N GLU A 69 -12.33 -5.30 -1.71
CA GLU A 69 -13.76 -5.33 -1.46
C GLU A 69 -14.13 -6.43 -0.47
N ARG A 70 -13.53 -7.61 -0.63
CA ARG A 70 -13.79 -8.74 0.27
C ARG A 70 -13.30 -8.46 1.67
N LEU A 71 -12.19 -7.75 1.81
CA LEU A 71 -11.64 -7.41 3.13
C LEU A 71 -12.51 -6.41 3.88
N GLN A 72 -13.34 -5.65 3.17
CA GLN A 72 -14.27 -4.74 3.82
C GLN A 72 -15.53 -5.44 4.37
N GLU A 73 -15.74 -6.68 3.98
CA GLU A 73 -16.85 -7.47 4.51
C GLU A 73 -16.47 -7.96 5.91
N LYS A 74 -17.10 -7.39 6.92
CA LYS A 74 -16.69 -7.51 8.34
C LYS A 74 -16.67 -8.91 8.93
N GLN A 75 -17.27 -9.87 8.28
CA GLN A 75 -17.45 -11.19 8.88
C GLN A 75 -16.43 -12.22 8.44
N LYS A 76 -15.58 -11.92 7.47
CA LYS A 76 -14.74 -12.94 6.84
C LYS A 76 -13.29 -12.96 7.28
N VAL A 77 -12.81 -11.88 7.88
CA VAL A 77 -11.40 -11.77 8.26
C VAL A 77 -11.29 -11.22 9.67
N LYS A 78 -10.57 -11.93 10.53
CA LYS A 78 -10.36 -11.49 11.91
C LYS A 78 -9.51 -10.24 12.00
N LYS A 79 -8.51 -10.14 11.13
CA LYS A 79 -7.58 -9.02 11.12
C LYS A 79 -7.40 -8.54 9.70
N VAL A 80 -7.77 -7.29 9.43
CA VAL A 80 -7.58 -6.68 8.12
C VAL A 80 -6.20 -6.03 8.08
N PRO A 81 -5.32 -6.44 7.16
CA PRO A 81 -4.00 -5.83 7.07
C PRO A 81 -4.07 -4.43 6.50
N GLU A 82 -3.05 -3.63 6.80
CA GLU A 82 -2.82 -2.41 6.05
C GLU A 82 -2.45 -2.79 4.62
N ILE A 83 -2.77 -1.95 3.65
CA ILE A 83 -2.58 -2.30 2.24
C ILE A 83 -1.76 -1.22 1.53
N ILE A 84 -0.67 -1.65 0.92
CA ILE A 84 0.05 -0.86 -0.07
C ILE A 84 -0.22 -1.50 -1.42
N VAL A 85 -0.88 -0.77 -2.32
CA VAL A 85 -1.08 -1.25 -3.68
C VAL A 85 0.22 -1.02 -4.46
N VAL A 86 0.68 -2.06 -5.15
CA VAL A 86 1.89 -2.00 -5.98
C VAL A 86 1.50 -2.42 -7.39
N SER A 87 1.31 -1.46 -8.28
CA SER A 87 0.71 -1.72 -9.58
C SER A 87 1.27 -0.83 -10.68
N GLY A 88 1.19 -1.32 -11.91
CA GLY A 88 1.54 -0.52 -13.09
C GLY A 88 0.41 0.38 -13.57
N ILE A 89 -0.76 0.30 -12.94
CA ILE A 89 -1.92 1.11 -13.35
C ILE A 89 -1.81 2.50 -12.73
N SER A 90 -1.80 3.53 -13.57
CA SER A 90 -1.69 4.91 -13.11
C SER A 90 -2.98 5.72 -13.33
N GLN A 91 -4.04 5.08 -13.77
CA GLN A 91 -5.31 5.76 -14.01
C GLN A 91 -5.90 6.27 -12.70
N GLU A 92 -6.28 7.53 -12.71
CA GLU A 92 -6.79 8.22 -11.53
C GLU A 92 -8.02 7.52 -10.93
N ARG A 93 -8.94 7.09 -11.79
CA ARG A 93 -10.14 6.38 -11.33
C ARG A 93 -9.80 5.13 -10.52
N ILE A 94 -8.83 4.37 -10.98
CA ILE A 94 -8.41 3.13 -10.32
C ILE A 94 -7.71 3.46 -9.00
N THR A 95 -6.84 4.45 -9.02
CA THR A 95 -6.15 4.90 -7.81
C THR A 95 -7.13 5.39 -6.76
N ASP A 96 -8.10 6.20 -7.17
CA ASP A 96 -9.13 6.71 -6.26
C ASP A 96 -9.97 5.57 -5.68
N THR A 97 -10.32 4.60 -6.50
CA THR A 97 -11.08 3.43 -6.05
C THR A 97 -10.28 2.64 -5.01
N ALA A 98 -8.98 2.45 -5.26
CA ALA A 98 -8.12 1.73 -4.31
C ALA A 98 -8.09 2.45 -2.96
N PHE A 99 -7.92 3.77 -2.95
CA PHE A 99 -7.92 4.51 -1.69
C PHE A 99 -9.29 4.47 -1.01
N ALA A 100 -10.36 4.56 -1.78
CA ALA A 100 -11.72 4.45 -1.23
C ALA A 100 -11.95 3.09 -0.57
N LEU A 101 -11.32 2.05 -1.09
CA LEU A 101 -11.43 0.69 -0.56
C LEU A 101 -10.46 0.43 0.59
N GLY A 102 -9.66 1.42 0.98
CA GLY A 102 -8.84 1.31 2.18
C GLY A 102 -7.34 1.18 1.97
N ALA A 103 -6.85 1.42 0.76
CA ALA A 103 -5.41 1.39 0.53
C ALA A 103 -4.74 2.50 1.34
N SER A 104 -3.65 2.15 2.02
CA SER A 104 -2.86 3.11 2.78
C SER A 104 -1.90 3.88 1.89
N TYR A 105 -1.44 3.25 0.81
CA TYR A 105 -0.54 3.86 -0.14
C TYR A 105 -0.67 3.17 -1.50
N TYR A 106 -0.28 3.87 -2.56
CA TYR A 106 -0.31 3.34 -3.93
C TYR A 106 1.06 3.59 -4.56
N LEU A 107 1.79 2.51 -4.83
CA LEU A 107 3.14 2.57 -5.39
C LEU A 107 3.11 2.10 -6.83
N LEU A 108 3.58 2.96 -7.75
CA LEU A 108 3.58 2.62 -9.17
C LEU A 108 4.82 1.82 -9.56
N LYS A 109 4.62 0.83 -10.42
CA LYS A 109 5.70 0.09 -11.05
C LYS A 109 6.15 0.82 -12.32
N PRO A 110 7.43 0.88 -12.63
CA PRO A 110 8.54 0.39 -11.81
C PRO A 110 8.84 1.35 -10.66
N PHE A 111 9.32 0.79 -9.57
CA PHE A 111 9.66 1.56 -8.38
C PHE A 111 11.11 1.28 -7.98
N GLU A 112 11.66 2.16 -7.15
CA GLU A 112 12.99 1.94 -6.58
C GLU A 112 12.88 1.14 -5.29
N SER A 113 13.88 0.27 -5.06
CA SER A 113 13.90 -0.59 -3.87
C SER A 113 13.81 0.22 -2.57
N GLU A 114 14.51 1.34 -2.52
CA GLU A 114 14.51 2.20 -1.35
C GLU A 114 13.13 2.80 -1.07
N THR A 115 12.40 3.15 -2.14
CA THR A 115 11.07 3.71 -2.02
C THR A 115 10.11 2.69 -1.41
N LEU A 116 10.14 1.47 -1.93
CA LEU A 116 9.30 0.40 -1.39
C LEU A 116 9.63 0.14 0.08
N LEU A 117 10.89 -0.06 0.39
CA LEU A 117 11.32 -0.38 1.74
C LEU A 117 10.95 0.74 2.71
N SER A 118 11.15 1.98 2.30
CA SER A 118 10.80 3.14 3.11
C SER A 118 9.32 3.15 3.50
N HIS A 119 8.44 2.87 2.54
CA HIS A 119 7.01 2.84 2.82
C HIS A 119 6.62 1.67 3.71
N VAL A 120 7.20 0.50 3.49
CA VAL A 120 6.94 -0.67 4.32
C VAL A 120 7.38 -0.44 5.76
N GLN A 121 8.53 0.19 5.95
CA GLN A 121 9.08 0.45 7.28
C GLN A 121 8.18 1.35 8.13
N LYS A 122 7.33 2.15 7.51
CA LYS A 122 6.38 3.00 8.24
C LYS A 122 5.35 2.21 9.03
N PHE A 123 5.17 0.94 8.69
CA PHE A 123 4.18 0.09 9.36
C PHE A 123 4.80 -0.79 10.45
N LYS A 124 6.11 -0.70 10.68
CA LYS A 124 6.76 -1.48 11.72
C LYS A 124 6.23 -1.11 13.10
N PRO A 125 6.18 -2.08 14.03
CA PRO A 125 5.82 -1.77 15.42
C PRO A 125 6.78 -0.72 15.97
N GLY A 126 6.25 0.29 16.62
CA GLY A 126 7.06 1.40 17.12
C GLY A 126 7.23 2.55 16.13
N ALA A 127 7.51 2.27 14.85
CA ALA A 127 7.56 3.32 13.84
C ALA A 127 6.21 4.00 13.69
N ARG A 128 5.15 3.20 13.74
CA ARG A 128 3.78 3.70 13.65
C ARG A 128 3.42 4.57 14.84
N ALA A 129 3.86 4.16 16.04
CA ALA A 129 3.65 4.96 17.24
C ALA A 129 4.38 6.29 17.16
N LYS A 130 5.61 6.30 16.63
CA LYS A 130 6.37 7.54 16.42
C LYS A 130 5.69 8.45 15.42
N LEU A 131 5.14 7.88 14.34
CA LEU A 131 4.43 8.65 13.33
C LEU A 131 3.16 9.28 13.90
N ILE A 132 2.42 8.55 14.73
CA ILE A 132 1.22 9.08 15.37
C ILE A 132 1.59 10.19 16.35
N ALA A 133 2.64 10.02 17.15
CA ALA A 133 3.10 11.02 18.09
C ALA A 133 3.61 12.28 17.39
N ALA A 134 4.38 12.13 16.32
CA ALA A 134 4.85 13.24 15.51
C ALA A 134 3.74 13.84 14.64
N GLY A 135 2.75 13.03 14.32
CA GLY A 135 1.70 13.37 13.37
C GLY A 135 0.77 14.46 13.78
N ASN A 136 0.69 14.76 15.08
CA ASN A 136 -0.20 15.81 15.54
C ASN A 136 0.30 17.21 15.15
N GLU A 137 1.61 17.37 15.04
CA GLU A 137 2.19 18.62 14.53
C GLU A 137 2.29 18.63 13.03
N SER A 138 2.74 17.51 12.44
CA SER A 138 2.95 17.40 11.01
C SER A 138 1.66 17.50 10.21
N ARG A 139 0.55 17.00 10.76
CA ARG A 139 -0.72 17.00 10.03
C ARG A 139 -1.20 18.40 9.67
N ARG A 140 -0.94 19.38 10.52
CA ARG A 140 -1.33 20.76 10.23
C ARG A 140 -0.53 21.30 9.05
N ASN A 141 0.77 21.06 9.08
CA ASN A 141 1.65 21.54 8.04
C ASN A 141 1.41 20.85 6.71
N GLU A 142 1.13 19.55 6.73
CA GLU A 142 0.82 18.80 5.53
C GLU A 142 -0.49 19.25 4.89
N LYS A 143 -1.52 19.51 5.69
CA LYS A 143 -2.77 19.99 5.15
C LYS A 143 -2.63 21.33 4.46
N MET A 144 -1.89 22.24 5.08
CA MET A 144 -1.65 23.54 4.47
C MET A 144 -0.80 23.44 3.22
N ALA A 145 0.26 22.63 3.26
CA ALA A 145 1.10 22.40 2.11
C ALA A 145 0.32 21.72 0.98
N LYS A 146 -0.55 20.78 1.31
CA LYS A 146 -1.36 20.08 0.33
C LYS A 146 -2.34 21.00 -0.39
N TYR A 147 -2.96 21.90 0.32
CA TYR A 147 -3.84 22.89 -0.30
C TYR A 147 -3.10 23.82 -1.24
N ASN A 148 -1.88 24.19 -0.88
CA ASN A 148 -1.05 25.01 -1.73
C ASN A 148 -0.54 24.28 -2.95
N LEU A 149 -0.27 22.99 -2.82
CA LEU A 149 0.23 22.16 -3.92
C LEU A 149 -0.86 21.72 -4.88
N GLU A 150 -2.08 21.59 -4.43
CA GLU A 150 -3.19 21.27 -5.31
C GLU A 150 -3.52 22.39 -6.26
N SER A 151 -3.01 23.55 -6.01
CA SER A 151 -3.05 24.59 -7.00
C SER A 151 -1.97 24.40 -8.08
N ASP A 152 -1.05 23.45 -7.86
CA ASP A 152 0.06 23.10 -8.77
C ASP A 152 -0.17 21.85 -9.56
N VAL A 153 -0.55 20.90 -9.01
CA VAL A 153 -0.28 19.62 -9.59
C VAL A 153 -1.24 18.52 -9.72
N THR A 154 -0.39 18.26 -9.46
CA THR A 154 -0.59 17.23 -9.53
C THR A 154 0.03 16.55 -9.42
N ASN A 155 0.76 16.78 -8.75
CA ASN A 155 1.21 15.82 -8.60
C ASN A 155 1.64 15.18 -8.12
N ILE A 156 1.94 15.62 -8.00
CA ILE A 156 2.14 14.78 -7.77
C ILE A 156 1.82 14.21 -7.30
N ILE A 157 1.55 14.36 -7.29
CA ILE A 157 1.02 13.73 -7.16
C ILE A 157 0.93 13.24 -6.77
N HIS A 158 1.24 13.66 -6.64
CA HIS A 158 0.81 13.23 -6.71
C HIS A 158 1.38 12.85 -6.07
N GLU A 159 2.20 13.36 -5.97
CA GLU A 159 2.44 13.09 -5.70
C GLU A 159 2.42 12.79 -5.03
N ILE A 160 2.61 13.17 -4.89
CA ILE A 160 2.14 12.87 -4.62
C ILE A 160 1.71 12.40 -4.38
N GLY A 161 1.56 12.51 -4.25
CA GLY A 161 0.81 12.25 -4.44
C GLY A 161 0.21 12.22 -4.24
N VAL A 162 0.17 12.65 -4.34
CA VAL A 162 -0.79 12.81 -4.67
C VAL A 162 -1.56 12.92 -4.47
N PRO A 163 -1.87 13.23 -4.45
CA PRO A 163 -2.82 13.38 -4.71
C PRO A 163 -3.54 13.47 -4.55
N ALA A 164 -3.41 13.76 -4.63
CA ALA A 164 -4.25 13.92 -5.10
C ALA A 164 -4.89 13.99 -4.93
N HIS A 165 -4.91 14.35 -4.91
CA HIS A 165 -5.69 14.46 -5.48
C HIS A 165 -5.86 14.49 -5.45
N ILE A 166 -5.36 14.64 -5.42
CA ILE A 166 -5.70 14.76 -5.94
C ILE A 166 -5.78 14.69 -6.14
N LYS A 167 -5.55 15.01 -6.23
CA LYS A 167 -5.82 14.93 -6.91
C LYS A 167 -5.49 14.72 -6.98
N GLY A 168 -5.10 14.91 -6.74
CA GLY A 168 -5.04 14.78 -7.32
C GLY A 168 -4.51 14.33 -7.29
N TYR A 169 -4.26 14.65 -7.50
CA TYR A 169 -4.14 14.28 -8.14
C TYR A 169 -3.80 14.16 -8.24
N GLN A 170 -3.29 14.24 -8.28
CA GLN A 170 -3.34 14.17 -8.83
C GLN A 170 -2.95 13.86 -9.13
N TYR A 171 -2.70 14.45 -8.96
CA TYR A 171 -2.78 14.21 -9.66
C TYR A 171 -2.72 14.38 -9.90
N LEU A 172 -2.23 14.62 -9.90
CA LEU A 172 -2.61 14.81 -10.47
C LEU A 172 -2.77 15.05 -10.81
N ARG A 173 -2.52 15.35 -11.13
CA ARG A 173 -3.10 15.59 -11.66
C ARG A 173 -3.27 15.80 -11.86
N ASP A 174 -3.03 16.03 -11.91
CA ASP A 174 -3.65 16.14 -12.23
C ASP A 174 -3.82 16.18 -12.06
#